data_dae89ed7ae8e0acda8e875809ab74895
#
_entry.id   dae89ed7ae8e0acda8e875809ab74895
#
_cell.length_a   1.000
_cell.length_b   1.000
_cell.length_c   1.000
_cell.angle_alpha   90.00
_cell.angle_beta   90.00
_cell.angle_gamma   90.00
#
_symmetry.space_group_name_H-M   'P 1'
#
loop_
_entity.id
_entity.type
_entity.pdbx_description
1 polymer ?
#
loop_
_entity_poly.entity_id
_entity_poly.type
_entity_poly.pdbx_seq_one_letter_code
_entity_poly.pdbx_strand_id
1 'polypeptide(L)'
;MSLEPFTKSEPLTLGVELELQLVNTHDYDLAPYAEDMLRLMLKNPLVGSVVPEMTNSMIEISTDICHSSSEVLGQLTPIRDALVKSADKLNIAVVGGGTHPFQQWHERRIYDKPRFQELSQLYGYLSKQFTIFGQHVHIGCPGPDEALVMLHRMSRYIPHCIALSAS
;
A
#
# COMPACT_ATOMS: atom_id res chain seq x y z
N MET A 1 24.16 -20.42 3.98
CA MET A 1 22.72 -20.20 3.75
C MET A 1 22.50 -20.27 2.24
N SER A 2 21.71 -21.21 1.75
CA SER A 2 21.30 -21.19 0.34
C SER A 2 20.21 -20.15 0.16
N LEU A 3 20.29 -19.36 -0.91
CA LEU A 3 19.20 -18.47 -1.27
C LEU A 3 17.94 -19.29 -1.59
N GLU A 4 16.77 -18.74 -1.26
CA GLU A 4 15.51 -19.33 -1.68
C GLU A 4 15.41 -19.33 -3.22
N PRO A 5 14.75 -20.33 -3.82
CA PRO A 5 14.56 -20.37 -5.25
C PRO A 5 13.72 -19.20 -5.74
N PHE A 6 14.06 -18.63 -6.87
CA PHE A 6 13.32 -17.53 -7.48
C PHE A 6 11.90 -17.97 -7.85
N THR A 7 10.90 -17.21 -7.39
CA THR A 7 9.49 -17.43 -7.76
C THR A 7 9.19 -16.78 -9.10
N LYS A 8 8.95 -17.61 -10.11
CA LYS A 8 8.65 -17.15 -11.48
C LYS A 8 7.25 -16.60 -11.57
N SER A 9 7.09 -15.56 -12.40
CA SER A 9 5.79 -14.98 -12.74
C SER A 9 5.64 -14.91 -14.26
N GLU A 10 4.41 -14.83 -14.74
CA GLU A 10 4.15 -14.62 -16.17
C GLU A 10 4.74 -13.28 -16.62
N PRO A 11 5.48 -13.24 -17.77
CA PRO A 11 6.16 -12.05 -18.22
C PRO A 11 5.22 -10.86 -18.44
N LEU A 12 5.63 -9.68 -17.98
CA LEU A 12 4.93 -8.41 -18.19
C LEU A 12 3.51 -8.33 -17.60
N THR A 13 3.15 -9.26 -16.73
CA THR A 13 1.96 -9.07 -15.87
C THR A 13 2.20 -7.98 -14.86
N LEU A 14 1.13 -7.35 -14.40
CA LEU A 14 1.16 -6.21 -13.47
C LEU A 14 0.46 -6.57 -12.17
N GLY A 15 1.02 -6.13 -11.06
CA GLY A 15 0.34 -6.01 -9.77
C GLY A 15 0.54 -4.59 -9.24
N VAL A 16 -0.48 -4.00 -8.66
CA VAL A 16 -0.39 -2.65 -8.08
C VAL A 16 -0.79 -2.68 -6.62
N GLU A 17 0.02 -2.06 -5.79
CA GLU A 17 -0.25 -1.83 -4.37
C GLU A 17 -0.23 -0.33 -4.10
N LEU A 18 -1.23 0.16 -3.37
CA LEU A 18 -1.32 1.56 -2.95
C LEU A 18 -1.52 1.61 -1.44
N GLU A 19 -0.64 2.28 -0.76
CA GLU A 19 -0.78 2.59 0.66
C GLU A 19 -1.53 3.91 0.82
N LEU A 20 -2.56 3.91 1.64
CA LEU A 20 -3.50 5.02 1.78
C LEU A 20 -3.60 5.48 3.23
N GLN A 21 -3.74 6.79 3.39
CA GLN A 21 -3.95 7.44 4.68
C GLN A 21 -5.44 7.41 5.04
N LEU A 22 -5.73 7.14 6.32
CA LEU A 22 -7.02 7.40 6.90
C LEU A 22 -6.93 8.71 7.68
N VAL A 23 -7.71 9.70 7.29
CA VAL A 23 -7.66 11.05 7.90
C VAL A 23 -9.02 11.45 8.46
N ASN A 24 -9.01 12.17 9.54
CA ASN A 24 -10.19 12.78 10.12
C ASN A 24 -10.68 13.93 9.22
N THR A 25 -11.97 14.01 8.97
CA THR A 25 -12.56 15.05 8.11
C THR A 25 -12.67 16.41 8.78
N HIS A 26 -12.44 16.51 10.09
CA HIS A 26 -12.54 17.75 10.85
C HIS A 26 -11.23 18.52 10.90
N ASP A 27 -10.13 17.84 11.21
CA ASP A 27 -8.79 18.43 11.41
C ASP A 27 -7.75 17.95 10.41
N TYR A 28 -8.13 16.99 9.56
CA TYR A 28 -7.29 16.34 8.56
C TYR A 28 -6.07 15.60 9.13
N ASP A 29 -6.05 15.32 10.42
CA ASP A 29 -5.02 14.50 11.02
C ASP A 29 -5.26 13.00 10.77
N LEU A 30 -4.21 12.19 10.93
CA LEU A 30 -4.30 10.74 10.76
C LEU A 30 -5.23 10.12 11.82
N ALA A 31 -6.19 9.35 11.35
CA ALA A 31 -7.22 8.73 12.17
C ALA A 31 -6.99 7.22 12.31
N PRO A 32 -6.95 6.64 13.53
CA PRO A 32 -6.63 5.23 13.77
C PRO A 32 -7.83 4.31 13.54
N TYR A 33 -8.40 4.32 12.33
CA TYR A 33 -9.62 3.60 11.96
C TYR A 33 -9.38 2.39 11.03
N ALA A 34 -8.15 1.90 10.89
CA ALA A 34 -7.86 0.79 9.98
C ALA A 34 -8.68 -0.47 10.29
N GLU A 35 -8.83 -0.84 11.58
CA GLU A 35 -9.62 -2.01 11.97
C GLU A 35 -11.09 -1.88 11.58
N ASP A 36 -11.70 -0.73 11.83
CA ASP A 36 -13.10 -0.49 11.50
C ASP A 36 -13.32 -0.45 9.99
N MET A 37 -12.39 0.19 9.26
CA MET A 37 -12.39 0.21 7.80
C MET A 37 -12.34 -1.21 7.24
N LEU A 38 -11.38 -2.03 7.66
CA LEU A 38 -11.23 -3.41 7.22
C LEU A 38 -12.46 -4.26 7.53
N ARG A 39 -13.06 -4.08 8.72
CA ARG A 39 -14.31 -4.77 9.12
C ARG A 39 -15.49 -4.41 8.19
N LEU A 40 -15.55 -3.16 7.72
CA LEU A 40 -16.57 -2.74 6.75
C LEU A 40 -16.29 -3.32 5.36
N MET A 41 -15.02 -3.35 4.94
CA MET A 41 -14.61 -3.88 3.63
C MET A 41 -14.87 -5.40 3.52
N LEU A 42 -14.67 -6.17 4.58
CA LEU A 42 -14.95 -7.61 4.60
C LEU A 42 -16.40 -7.98 4.28
N LYS A 43 -17.34 -7.05 4.42
CA LYS A 43 -18.76 -7.28 4.10
C LYS A 43 -19.06 -7.27 2.60
N ASN A 44 -18.13 -6.76 1.79
CA ASN A 44 -18.28 -6.64 0.35
C ASN A 44 -17.02 -7.19 -0.32
N PRO A 45 -16.95 -8.49 -0.61
CA PRO A 45 -15.80 -9.07 -1.27
C PRO A 45 -15.58 -8.41 -2.64
N LEU A 46 -14.36 -8.00 -2.89
CA LEU A 46 -13.90 -7.35 -4.12
C LEU A 46 -12.77 -8.18 -4.74
N VAL A 47 -12.53 -7.96 -6.01
CA VAL A 47 -11.31 -8.45 -6.67
C VAL A 47 -10.13 -7.63 -6.13
N GLY A 48 -9.00 -8.29 -5.88
CA GLY A 48 -7.88 -7.69 -5.17
C GLY A 48 -8.02 -7.75 -3.64
N SER A 49 -7.23 -6.97 -2.93
CA SER A 49 -7.24 -7.00 -1.46
C SER A 49 -7.25 -5.62 -0.82
N VAL A 50 -7.73 -5.57 0.43
CA VAL A 50 -7.58 -4.44 1.33
C VAL A 50 -7.06 -4.98 2.65
N VAL A 51 -5.87 -4.59 3.05
CA VAL A 51 -5.16 -5.14 4.21
C VAL A 51 -4.65 -4.04 5.13
N PRO A 52 -4.37 -4.36 6.41
CA PRO A 52 -3.75 -3.42 7.32
C PRO A 52 -2.28 -3.22 6.94
N GLU A 53 -1.79 -1.99 7.15
CA GLU A 53 -0.39 -1.64 7.06
C GLU A 53 0.18 -1.27 8.44
N MET A 54 1.43 -0.81 8.51
CA MET A 54 2.24 -0.66 9.71
C MET A 54 1.54 0.08 10.86
N THR A 55 0.71 1.06 10.56
CA THR A 55 -0.01 1.83 11.58
C THR A 55 -1.53 1.76 11.43
N ASN A 56 -2.25 1.99 12.51
CA ASN A 56 -3.72 2.00 12.53
C ASN A 56 -4.37 3.11 11.69
N SER A 57 -3.56 4.01 11.13
CA SER A 57 -4.02 5.09 10.25
C SER A 57 -3.69 4.83 8.78
N MET A 58 -3.28 3.60 8.46
CA MET A 58 -2.90 3.17 7.12
C MET A 58 -3.65 1.92 6.71
N ILE A 59 -3.97 1.84 5.45
CA ILE A 59 -4.43 0.63 4.77
C ILE A 59 -3.69 0.48 3.45
N GLU A 60 -3.50 -0.74 3.04
CA GLU A 60 -2.98 -1.06 1.71
C GLU A 60 -4.08 -1.68 0.86
N ILE A 61 -4.18 -1.26 -0.38
CA ILE A 61 -5.01 -1.90 -1.39
C ILE A 61 -4.13 -2.49 -2.48
N SER A 62 -4.48 -3.67 -2.96
CA SER A 62 -3.74 -4.30 -4.06
C SER A 62 -4.68 -4.92 -5.08
N THR A 63 -4.22 -4.98 -6.32
CA THR A 63 -4.87 -5.75 -7.39
C THR A 63 -4.45 -7.21 -7.34
N ASP A 64 -5.25 -8.08 -7.94
CA ASP A 64 -4.75 -9.36 -8.42
C ASP A 64 -3.84 -9.14 -9.63
N ILE A 65 -3.30 -10.24 -10.19
CA ILE A 65 -2.47 -10.18 -11.40
C ILE A 65 -3.30 -9.64 -12.55
N CYS A 66 -2.77 -8.60 -13.22
CA CYS A 66 -3.37 -7.93 -14.37
C CYS A 66 -2.47 -8.05 -15.59
N HIS A 67 -3.09 -8.05 -16.78
CA HIS A 67 -2.38 -8.09 -18.06
C HIS A 67 -2.35 -6.74 -18.78
N SER A 68 -3.01 -5.74 -18.22
CA SER A 68 -3.08 -4.39 -18.78
C SER A 68 -3.37 -3.33 -17.72
N SER A 69 -3.05 -2.08 -18.01
CA SER A 69 -3.42 -0.93 -17.18
C SER A 69 -4.94 -0.75 -17.07
N SER A 70 -5.69 -1.17 -18.10
CA SER A 70 -7.16 -1.15 -18.06
C SER A 70 -7.72 -2.12 -17.04
N GLU A 71 -7.13 -3.32 -16.90
CA GLU A 71 -7.50 -4.29 -15.87
C GLU A 71 -7.16 -3.77 -14.46
N VAL A 72 -5.98 -3.15 -14.30
CA VAL A 72 -5.60 -2.50 -13.03
C VAL A 72 -6.66 -1.47 -12.61
N LEU A 73 -7.04 -0.56 -13.50
CA LEU A 73 -8.08 0.44 -13.23
C LEU A 73 -9.45 -0.22 -12.96
N GLY A 74 -9.78 -1.28 -13.68
CA GLY A 74 -11.00 -2.05 -13.50
C GLY A 74 -11.12 -2.68 -12.12
N GLN A 75 -10.00 -3.08 -11.50
CA GLN A 75 -9.95 -3.63 -10.16
C GLN A 75 -9.87 -2.54 -9.08
N LEU A 76 -9.05 -1.51 -9.25
CA LEU A 76 -8.88 -0.44 -8.26
C LEU A 76 -10.13 0.43 -8.10
N THR A 77 -10.88 0.66 -9.19
CA THR A 77 -12.08 1.52 -9.16
C THR A 77 -13.16 1.01 -8.19
N PRO A 78 -13.59 -0.26 -8.23
CA PRO A 78 -14.54 -0.79 -7.25
C PRO A 78 -14.02 -0.77 -5.80
N ILE A 79 -12.72 -1.03 -5.60
CA ILE A 79 -12.09 -0.95 -4.27
C ILE A 79 -12.18 0.48 -3.75
N ARG A 80 -11.81 1.48 -4.55
CA ARG A 80 -11.92 2.90 -4.19
C ARG A 80 -13.35 3.27 -3.81
N ASP A 81 -14.34 2.87 -4.62
CA ASP A 81 -15.73 3.22 -4.39
C ASP A 81 -16.27 2.60 -3.10
N ALA A 82 -15.84 1.38 -2.78
CA ALA A 82 -16.18 0.73 -1.52
C ALA A 82 -15.48 1.38 -0.31
N LEU A 83 -14.23 1.80 -0.47
CA LEU A 83 -13.48 2.53 0.56
C LEU A 83 -14.15 3.87 0.87
N VAL A 84 -14.51 4.66 -0.15
CA VAL A 84 -15.19 5.95 0.03
C VAL A 84 -16.50 5.74 0.80
N LYS A 85 -17.35 4.79 0.38
CA LYS A 85 -18.61 4.48 1.09
C LYS A 85 -18.41 4.02 2.54
N SER A 86 -17.29 3.35 2.83
CA SER A 86 -16.96 2.90 4.17
C SER A 86 -16.40 4.04 5.01
N ALA A 87 -15.59 4.90 4.42
CA ALA A 87 -15.04 6.10 5.05
C ALA A 87 -16.14 7.09 5.46
N ASP A 88 -17.14 7.31 4.61
CA ASP A 88 -18.32 8.14 4.90
C ASP A 88 -19.04 7.69 6.17
N LYS A 89 -19.16 6.36 6.39
CA LYS A 89 -19.82 5.80 7.61
C LYS A 89 -19.01 6.03 8.88
N LEU A 90 -17.69 6.20 8.73
CA LEU A 90 -16.76 6.42 9.84
C LEU A 90 -16.45 7.91 10.07
N ASN A 91 -16.98 8.81 9.25
CA ASN A 91 -16.65 10.24 9.21
C ASN A 91 -15.14 10.50 9.04
N ILE A 92 -14.51 9.71 8.19
CA ILE A 92 -13.10 9.86 7.81
C ILE A 92 -12.97 9.98 6.29
N ALA A 93 -11.79 10.34 5.82
CA ALA A 93 -11.44 10.32 4.42
C ALA A 93 -10.29 9.35 4.16
N VAL A 94 -10.20 8.84 2.94
CA VAL A 94 -9.08 8.04 2.44
C VAL A 94 -8.30 8.90 1.46
N VAL A 95 -7.00 9.08 1.72
CA VAL A 95 -6.15 10.01 0.98
C VAL A 95 -4.87 9.31 0.52
N GLY A 96 -4.46 9.56 -0.71
CA GLY A 96 -3.13 9.23 -1.21
C GLY A 96 -2.11 10.33 -0.86
N GLY A 97 -0.84 10.04 -1.03
CA GLY A 97 0.23 11.02 -0.81
C GLY A 97 1.54 10.34 -0.44
N GLY A 98 2.61 11.10 -0.25
CA GLY A 98 3.92 10.57 0.15
C GLY A 98 4.03 10.39 1.66
N THR A 99 3.78 11.47 2.42
CA THR A 99 3.81 11.49 3.89
C THR A 99 2.69 12.39 4.41
N HIS A 100 2.34 12.22 5.68
CA HIS A 100 1.40 13.14 6.32
C HIS A 100 2.12 14.43 6.74
N PRO A 101 1.59 15.63 6.40
CA PRO A 101 2.35 16.88 6.50
C PRO A 101 2.60 17.37 7.92
N PHE A 102 1.80 17.03 8.91
CA PHE A 102 1.91 17.57 10.26
C PHE A 102 1.81 16.56 11.41
N GLN A 103 1.36 15.32 11.18
CA GLN A 103 1.32 14.34 12.26
C GLN A 103 2.72 13.95 12.74
N GLN A 104 2.90 13.93 14.05
CA GLN A 104 4.15 13.55 14.69
C GLN A 104 4.28 12.02 14.79
N TRP A 105 5.48 11.49 14.55
CA TRP A 105 5.74 10.05 14.55
C TRP A 105 5.40 9.36 15.90
N HIS A 106 5.53 10.06 17.02
CA HIS A 106 5.27 9.49 18.35
C HIS A 106 3.78 9.30 18.64
N GLU A 107 2.89 9.97 17.92
CA GLU A 107 1.44 9.83 18.04
C GLU A 107 0.90 8.62 17.26
N ARG A 108 1.69 8.07 16.36
CA ARG A 108 1.31 6.94 15.51
C ARG A 108 1.20 5.65 16.32
N ARG A 109 0.11 4.91 16.10
CA ARG A 109 -0.13 3.62 16.74
C ARG A 109 0.14 2.50 15.76
N ILE A 110 1.03 1.58 16.15
CA ILE A 110 1.32 0.37 15.37
C ILE A 110 0.05 -0.50 15.35
N TYR A 111 -0.30 -1.01 14.16
CA TYR A 111 -1.41 -1.93 13.99
C TYR A 111 -1.11 -3.26 14.73
N ASP A 112 -2.09 -3.82 15.43
CA ASP A 112 -1.92 -5.03 16.23
C ASP A 112 -1.88 -6.29 15.36
N LYS A 113 -0.72 -6.51 14.74
CA LYS A 113 -0.40 -7.71 13.95
C LYS A 113 0.96 -8.20 14.36
N PRO A 114 1.18 -9.52 14.60
CA PRO A 114 2.45 -10.06 15.10
C PRO A 114 3.67 -9.54 14.33
N ARG A 115 3.64 -9.57 13.00
CA ARG A 115 4.72 -9.06 12.14
C ARG A 115 5.06 -7.60 12.42
N PHE A 116 4.06 -6.73 12.63
CA PHE A 116 4.29 -5.31 12.86
C PHE A 116 4.82 -5.05 14.28
N GLN A 117 4.40 -5.85 15.24
CA GLN A 117 4.96 -5.82 16.60
C GLN A 117 6.43 -6.25 16.61
N GLU A 118 6.79 -7.30 15.87
CA GLU A 118 8.19 -7.73 15.70
C GLU A 118 9.03 -6.65 15.03
N LEU A 119 8.54 -6.03 13.96
CA LEU A 119 9.21 -4.90 13.31
C LEU A 119 9.36 -3.71 14.26
N SER A 120 8.34 -3.42 15.06
CA SER A 120 8.39 -2.34 16.05
C SER A 120 9.43 -2.61 17.14
N GLN A 121 9.60 -3.85 17.57
CA GLN A 121 10.65 -4.24 18.52
C GLN A 121 12.05 -4.14 17.89
N LEU A 122 12.20 -4.56 16.63
CA LEU A 122 13.47 -4.55 15.91
C LEU A 122 13.95 -3.12 15.60
N TYR A 123 13.07 -2.27 15.10
CA TYR A 123 13.40 -0.92 14.62
C TYR A 123 13.10 0.19 15.63
N GLY A 124 12.43 -0.11 16.73
CA GLY A 124 12.09 0.86 17.78
C GLY A 124 11.29 2.05 17.20
N TYR A 125 11.71 3.27 17.53
CA TYR A 125 11.00 4.48 17.08
C TYR A 125 10.96 4.64 15.56
N LEU A 126 11.92 4.06 14.83
CA LEU A 126 11.94 4.10 13.36
C LEU A 126 10.72 3.42 12.75
N SER A 127 10.18 2.40 13.40
CA SER A 127 8.98 1.71 12.93
C SER A 127 7.77 2.66 12.79
N LYS A 128 7.69 3.66 13.65
CA LYS A 128 6.66 4.70 13.59
C LYS A 128 6.92 5.74 12.48
N GLN A 129 8.13 5.77 11.93
CA GLN A 129 8.46 6.61 10.78
C GLN A 129 8.20 5.92 9.44
N PHE A 130 7.91 4.62 9.43
CA PHE A 130 7.50 3.87 8.24
C PHE A 130 6.08 4.22 7.77
N THR A 131 5.64 5.45 7.98
CA THR A 131 4.38 5.97 7.49
C THR A 131 4.63 6.81 6.23
N ILE A 132 5.30 6.18 5.28
CA ILE A 132 5.37 6.63 3.90
C ILE A 132 4.27 5.86 3.17
N PHE A 133 3.48 6.55 2.37
CA PHE A 133 2.35 5.97 1.65
C PHE A 133 2.83 5.65 0.23
N GLY A 134 3.26 4.41 0.07
CA GLY A 134 3.91 3.92 -1.14
C GLY A 134 2.93 3.65 -2.28
N GLN A 135 3.49 3.69 -3.49
CA GLN A 135 2.84 3.20 -4.70
C GLN A 135 3.79 2.19 -5.34
N HIS A 136 3.40 0.93 -5.32
CA HIS A 136 4.20 -0.15 -5.88
C HIS A 136 3.57 -0.66 -7.17
N VAL A 137 4.40 -0.85 -8.18
CA VAL A 137 4.02 -1.55 -9.41
C VAL A 137 4.93 -2.75 -9.57
N HIS A 138 4.37 -3.93 -9.40
CA HIS A 138 5.04 -5.20 -9.61
C HIS A 138 4.95 -5.60 -11.07
N ILE A 139 6.04 -6.12 -11.62
CA ILE A 139 6.11 -6.59 -12.99
C ILE A 139 6.54 -8.05 -13.00
N GLY A 140 5.75 -8.91 -13.61
CA GLY A 140 6.02 -10.33 -13.72
C GLY A 140 7.31 -10.62 -14.52
N CYS A 141 8.15 -11.51 -13.97
CA CYS A 141 9.40 -11.94 -14.58
C CYS A 141 9.46 -13.47 -14.67
N PRO A 142 9.87 -14.03 -15.84
CA PRO A 142 9.93 -15.48 -16.05
C PRO A 142 11.13 -16.15 -15.38
N GLY A 143 12.15 -15.38 -14.98
CA GLY A 143 13.35 -15.90 -14.36
C GLY A 143 14.18 -14.84 -13.65
N PRO A 144 15.20 -15.26 -12.88
CA PRO A 144 16.04 -14.35 -12.10
C PRO A 144 16.92 -13.45 -12.98
N ASP A 145 17.40 -13.94 -14.11
CA ASP A 145 18.26 -13.16 -15.02
C ASP A 145 17.46 -12.04 -15.69
N GLU A 146 16.24 -12.32 -16.13
CA GLU A 146 15.31 -11.32 -16.67
C GLU A 146 14.92 -10.28 -15.62
N ALA A 147 14.71 -10.69 -14.38
CA ALA A 147 14.42 -9.77 -13.28
C ALA A 147 15.59 -8.82 -13.01
N LEU A 148 16.83 -9.31 -12.98
CA LEU A 148 18.03 -8.49 -12.82
C LEU A 148 18.24 -7.53 -13.99
N VAL A 149 18.05 -8.00 -15.23
CA VAL A 149 18.12 -7.15 -16.42
C VAL A 149 17.06 -6.05 -16.37
N MET A 150 15.84 -6.39 -15.98
CA MET A 150 14.76 -5.41 -15.84
C MET A 150 15.08 -4.38 -14.75
N LEU A 151 15.49 -4.82 -13.57
CA LEU A 151 15.91 -3.94 -12.47
C LEU A 151 16.97 -2.93 -12.93
N HIS A 152 18.01 -3.43 -13.60
CA HIS A 152 19.09 -2.59 -14.12
C HIS A 152 18.60 -1.57 -15.17
N ARG A 153 17.73 -2.01 -16.07
CA ARG A 153 17.18 -1.12 -17.12
C ARG A 153 16.19 -0.10 -16.54
N MET A 154 15.38 -0.49 -15.57
CA MET A 154 14.38 0.39 -14.94
C MET A 154 15.03 1.44 -14.03
N SER A 155 16.22 1.19 -13.48
CA SER A 155 16.89 2.13 -12.57
C SER A 155 17.09 3.53 -13.18
N ARG A 156 17.25 3.63 -14.51
CA ARG A 156 17.35 4.91 -15.23
C ARG A 156 16.09 5.75 -15.19
N TYR A 157 14.92 5.14 -14.92
CA TYR A 157 13.62 5.80 -14.88
C TYR A 157 13.23 6.25 -13.47
N ILE A 158 14.04 5.94 -12.44
CA ILE A 158 13.77 6.35 -11.05
C ILE A 158 13.48 7.86 -10.94
N PRO A 159 14.25 8.78 -11.56
CA PRO A 159 13.95 10.21 -11.50
C PRO A 159 12.58 10.56 -12.10
N HIS A 160 12.14 9.83 -13.15
CA HIS A 160 10.82 10.03 -13.76
C HIS A 160 9.71 9.56 -12.83
N CYS A 161 9.89 8.40 -12.19
CA CYS A 161 8.93 7.89 -11.20
C CYS A 161 8.79 8.85 -10.03
N ILE A 162 9.91 9.38 -9.51
CA ILE A 162 9.91 10.38 -8.45
C ILE A 162 9.15 11.64 -8.89
N ALA A 163 9.39 12.14 -10.10
CA ALA A 163 8.71 13.33 -10.62
C ALA A 163 7.20 13.12 -10.82
N LEU A 164 6.80 11.92 -11.22
CA LEU A 164 5.38 11.57 -11.40
C LEU A 164 4.63 11.37 -10.09
N SER A 165 5.31 10.90 -9.05
CA SER A 165 4.73 10.63 -7.74
C SER A 165 4.94 11.77 -6.73
N ALA A 166 5.67 12.83 -7.09
CA ALA A 166 5.85 14.01 -6.25
C ALA A 166 4.52 14.78 -6.13
N SER A 167 4.02 14.89 -4.91
CA SER A 167 2.79 15.59 -4.55
C SER A 167 3.07 16.75 -3.60
#